data_5d691078461e62a318328c3ee572d6b5
#
_entry.id   5d691078461e62a318328c3ee572d6b5
#
_cell.length_a   1.000
_cell.length_b   1.000
_cell.length_c   1.000
_cell.angle_alpha   90.00
_cell.angle_beta   90.00
_cell.angle_gamma   90.00
#
_symmetry.space_group_name_H-M   'P 1'
#
loop_
_entity.id
_entity.type
_entity.pdbx_description
1 polymer ?
#
loop_
_entity_poly.entity_id
_entity_poly.type
_entity_poly.pdbx_seq_one_letter_code
_entity_poly.pdbx_strand_id
1 'polypeptide(L)' 'MEYSVSENTVRWYKYPEEKPKEVNEYLVTVNCGFFNVTSTSTWKNGHFTDYENEPGKIGSIIAWAEMPDPYEDKL' A
#
# COMPACT_ATOMS: atom_id res chain seq x y z
N MET A 1 -5.69 -29.77 -3.75
CA MET A 1 -6.03 -28.57 -4.44
C MET A 1 -4.85 -27.64 -4.55
N GLU A 2 -4.74 -27.07 -5.64
CA GLU A 2 -3.54 -26.37 -5.98
C GLU A 2 -3.87 -24.93 -6.32
N TYR A 3 -3.10 -24.04 -5.84
CA TYR A 3 -3.25 -22.66 -6.26
C TYR A 3 -1.90 -22.02 -6.33
N SER A 4 -1.82 -20.96 -7.06
CA SER A 4 -0.57 -20.28 -7.27
C SER A 4 -0.50 -19.07 -6.39
N VAL A 5 0.53 -19.01 -5.57
CA VAL A 5 0.74 -17.86 -4.71
C VAL A 5 1.11 -16.65 -5.52
N SER A 6 1.74 -16.87 -6.66
CA SER A 6 2.18 -15.74 -7.46
C SER A 6 1.03 -14.93 -8.00
N GLU A 7 -0.16 -15.52 -8.09
CA GLU A 7 -1.32 -14.77 -8.54
C GLU A 7 -1.75 -13.73 -7.54
N ASN A 8 -1.27 -13.84 -6.33
CA ASN A 8 -1.62 -12.88 -5.30
C ASN A 8 -0.48 -11.93 -4.99
N THR A 9 0.52 -11.93 -5.84
CA THR A 9 1.66 -11.06 -5.63
C THR A 9 1.25 -9.62 -5.86
N VAL A 10 1.56 -8.79 -4.90
CA VAL A 10 1.27 -7.38 -4.95
C VAL A 10 2.48 -6.68 -5.54
N ARG A 11 2.23 -5.76 -6.47
CA ARG A 11 3.32 -4.98 -7.01
C ARG A 11 3.47 -3.71 -6.18
N TRP A 12 4.59 -3.62 -5.48
CA TRP A 12 4.86 -2.49 -4.61
C TRP A 12 5.67 -1.43 -5.32
N TYR A 13 5.32 -0.19 -5.09
CA TYR A 13 6.06 0.97 -5.58
C TYR A 13 6.70 1.64 -4.39
N LYS A 14 7.97 1.98 -4.52
CA LYS A 14 8.66 2.67 -3.43
C LYS A 14 8.14 4.08 -3.26
N TYR A 15 7.93 4.46 -2.03
CA TYR A 15 7.46 5.80 -1.69
C TYR A 15 8.56 6.51 -0.90
N PRO A 16 8.87 7.75 -1.17
CA PRO A 16 8.18 8.68 -2.06
C PRO A 16 8.72 8.74 -3.49
N GLU A 17 9.59 7.84 -3.90
CA GLU A 17 10.17 7.86 -5.23
C GLU A 17 9.10 7.80 -6.30
N GLU A 18 8.07 6.99 -6.06
CA GLU A 18 6.91 6.94 -6.95
C GLU A 18 5.68 7.27 -6.13
N LYS A 19 4.80 8.06 -6.72
CA LYS A 19 3.60 8.52 -6.05
C LYS A 19 2.38 8.13 -6.85
N PRO A 20 1.28 7.82 -6.15
CA PRO A 20 0.03 7.56 -6.87
C PRO A 20 -0.37 8.76 -7.69
N LYS A 21 -1.06 8.49 -8.79
CA LYS A 21 -1.49 9.55 -9.70
C LYS A 21 -2.94 9.92 -9.52
N GLU A 22 -3.68 9.15 -8.76
CA GLU A 22 -5.10 9.37 -8.58
C GLU A 22 -5.45 9.34 -7.11
N VAL A 23 -6.45 10.13 -6.76
CA VAL A 23 -7.03 10.08 -5.43
C VAL A 23 -7.72 8.73 -5.27
N ASN A 24 -7.28 7.97 -4.30
CA ASN A 24 -7.86 6.65 -4.06
C ASN A 24 -7.28 6.09 -2.78
N GLU A 25 -7.80 4.96 -2.37
CA GLU A 25 -7.24 4.23 -1.26
C GLU A 25 -6.28 3.18 -1.80
N TYR A 26 -5.14 3.04 -1.15
CA TYR A 26 -4.09 2.14 -1.60
C TYR A 26 -3.61 1.29 -0.44
N LEU A 27 -3.07 0.12 -0.78
CA LEU A 27 -2.29 -0.63 0.20
C LEU A 27 -1.01 0.14 0.46
N VAL A 28 -0.56 0.12 1.70
CA VAL A 28 0.71 0.77 2.04
C VAL A 28 1.50 -0.13 2.95
N THR A 29 2.81 0.00 2.88
CA THR A 29 3.72 -0.61 3.83
C THR A 29 4.19 0.48 4.77
N VAL A 30 4.01 0.27 6.05
CA VAL A 30 4.32 1.25 7.09
C VAL A 30 5.52 0.77 7.87
N ASN A 31 6.47 1.65 8.05
CA ASN A 31 7.69 1.38 8.83
C ASN A 31 7.34 1.49 10.30
N CYS A 32 7.41 0.37 11.02
CA CYS A 32 7.11 0.35 12.45
C CYS A 32 8.36 0.17 13.29
N GLY A 33 9.52 0.50 12.73
CA GLY A 33 10.78 0.39 13.47
C GLY A 33 11.45 -0.93 13.19
N PHE A 34 11.21 -1.90 14.04
CA PHE A 34 11.84 -3.20 13.87
C PHE A 34 11.19 -4.06 12.80
N PHE A 35 10.01 -3.69 12.35
CA PHE A 35 9.27 -4.47 11.36
C PHE A 35 8.39 -3.54 10.56
N ASN A 36 7.88 -4.05 9.45
CA ASN A 36 6.95 -3.29 8.60
C ASN A 36 5.61 -3.98 8.63
N VAL A 37 4.56 -3.20 8.46
CA VAL A 37 3.21 -3.77 8.39
C VAL A 37 2.53 -3.29 7.14
N THR A 38 1.58 -4.07 6.67
CA THR A 38 0.72 -3.70 5.56
C THR A 38 -0.55 -3.10 6.12
N SER A 39 -0.95 -1.98 5.55
CA SER A 39 -2.15 -1.28 5.95
C SER A 39 -2.77 -0.65 4.72
N THR A 40 -3.72 0.24 4.91
CA THR A 40 -4.30 1.01 3.82
C THR A 40 -4.25 2.47 4.18
N SER A 41 -4.21 3.32 3.16
CA SER A 41 -4.24 4.75 3.37
C SER A 41 -4.79 5.41 2.12
N THR A 42 -5.38 6.57 2.31
CA THR A 42 -5.93 7.35 1.21
C THR A 42 -4.87 8.30 0.69
N TRP A 43 -4.70 8.32 -0.61
CA TRP A 43 -3.86 9.31 -1.29
C TRP A 43 -4.75 10.45 -1.72
N LYS A 44 -4.44 11.65 -1.25
CA LYS A 44 -5.26 12.81 -1.49
C LYS A 44 -4.41 14.04 -1.26
N ASN A 45 -4.57 15.02 -2.13
CA ASN A 45 -3.86 16.29 -2.00
C ASN A 45 -2.35 16.14 -1.94
N GLY A 46 -1.83 15.14 -2.64
CA GLY A 46 -0.40 14.98 -2.78
C GLY A 46 0.28 14.24 -1.63
N HIS A 47 -0.48 13.58 -0.79
CA HIS A 47 0.12 12.82 0.31
C HIS A 47 -0.84 11.73 0.78
N PHE A 48 -0.31 10.80 1.58
CA PHE A 48 -1.15 9.81 2.25
C PHE A 48 -1.66 10.42 3.55
N THR A 49 -2.94 10.24 3.81
CA THR A 49 -3.61 10.97 4.89
C THR A 49 -3.51 10.31 6.25
N ASP A 50 -3.22 9.01 6.30
CA ASP A 50 -3.36 8.27 7.55
C ASP A 50 -2.04 7.97 8.24
N TYR A 51 -0.92 8.25 7.60
CA TYR A 51 0.40 7.91 8.13
C TYR A 51 1.38 9.01 7.79
N GLU A 52 2.58 8.90 8.35
CA GLU A 52 3.64 9.84 8.04
C GLU A 52 4.13 9.65 6.62
N ASN A 53 4.45 10.76 5.99
CA ASN A 53 4.95 10.74 4.61
C ASN A 53 6.43 11.04 4.53
N GLU A 54 7.05 11.41 5.62
CA GLU A 54 8.45 11.80 5.62
C GLU A 54 9.32 10.56 5.77
N PRO A 55 10.26 10.36 4.84
CA PRO A 55 11.10 9.16 4.88
C PRO A 55 11.88 9.06 6.18
N GLY A 56 12.03 7.83 6.65
CA GLY A 56 12.87 7.54 7.80
C GLY A 56 12.19 7.65 9.14
N LYS A 57 10.98 8.15 9.20
CA LYS A 57 10.27 8.23 10.47
C LYS A 57 9.53 6.94 10.75
N ILE A 58 9.44 6.59 12.02
CA ILE A 58 8.58 5.49 12.44
C ILE A 58 7.14 5.91 12.18
N GLY A 59 6.38 5.01 11.59
CA GLY A 59 5.01 5.31 11.18
C GLY A 59 4.91 5.87 9.78
N SER A 60 6.02 5.95 9.06
CA SER A 60 6.00 6.51 7.71
C SER A 60 5.74 5.42 6.68
N ILE A 61 5.18 5.84 5.57
CA ILE A 61 4.92 4.94 4.46
C ILE A 61 6.18 4.82 3.63
N ILE A 62 6.57 3.58 3.33
CA ILE A 62 7.76 3.32 2.53
C ILE A 62 7.44 2.71 1.17
N ALA A 63 6.20 2.24 0.99
CA ALA A 63 5.78 1.66 -0.28
C ALA A 63 4.27 1.66 -0.35
N TRP A 64 3.75 1.58 -1.57
CA TRP A 64 2.30 1.52 -1.77
C TRP A 64 2.01 0.61 -2.95
N ALA A 65 0.76 0.17 -3.03
CA ALA A 65 0.32 -0.70 -4.10
C ALA A 65 -1.15 -0.49 -4.35
N GLU A 66 -1.58 -0.87 -5.54
CA GLU A 66 -2.99 -0.81 -5.91
C GLU A 66 -3.79 -1.78 -5.04
N MET A 67 -4.97 -1.37 -4.66
CA MET A 67 -5.87 -2.27 -3.96
C MET A 67 -6.29 -3.38 -4.89
N PRO A 68 -6.34 -4.63 -4.41
CA PRO A 68 -6.87 -5.70 -5.24
C PRO A 68 -8.37 -5.52 -5.44
N ASP A 69 -8.87 -6.14 -6.50
CA ASP A 69 -10.29 -6.12 -6.74
C ASP A 69 -10.99 -6.88 -5.62
N PRO A 70 -12.20 -6.46 -5.27
CA PRO A 70 -12.94 -7.19 -4.25
C PRO A 70 -13.31 -8.58 -4.75
N TYR A 71 -13.50 -9.46 -3.82
CA TYR A 71 -14.01 -10.78 -4.11
C TYR A 71 -15.39 -10.66 -4.77
N GLU A 72 -15.60 -11.44 -5.81
CA GLU A 72 -16.90 -11.47 -6.47
C GLU A 72 -17.55 -12.80 -6.23
N ASP A 73 -18.78 -12.74 -5.78
CA ASP A 73 -19.59 -13.91 -5.54
C ASP A 73 -20.47 -14.14 -6.75
N LYS A 74 -20.17 -15.18 -7.49
CA LYS A 74 -20.87 -15.44 -8.75
C LYS A 74 -21.97 -16.48 -8.60
N LEU A 75 -22.88 -16.20 -7.81
CA LEU A 75 -23.99 -17.12 -7.58
C LEU A 75 -24.88 -17.29 -8.80
#